data_e754aac9bb6ef46c8556d5f04087e279
#
_entry.id   e754aac9bb6ef46c8556d5f04087e279
#
_cell.length_a   1.000
_cell.length_b   1.000
_cell.length_c   1.000
_cell.angle_alpha   90.00
_cell.angle_beta   90.00
_cell.angle_gamma   90.00
#
_symmetry.space_group_name_H-M   'P 1'
#
loop_
_entity.id
_entity.type
_entity.pdbx_description
1 polymer ?
#
loop_
_entity_poly.entity_id
_entity_poly.type
_entity_poly.pdbx_seq_one_letter_code
_entity_poly.pdbx_strand_id
1 'polypeptide(L)'
;MGPETIWVKEPNDVMSVKGKMVGILTEAKSLPVDGGLEPVIIVGCGINVFRPAETLQTDGRNTPAFISDFVDFSDPDREAILNHLLDLLLDGISVACEPLGIQ
;
A
#
# COMPACT_ATOMS: atom_id res chain seq x y z
N MET A 1 -5.45 -4.91 15.60
CA MET A 1 -6.55 -4.62 14.66
C MET A 1 -7.23 -5.92 14.26
N GLY A 2 -8.53 -5.95 14.31
CA GLY A 2 -9.31 -7.11 13.87
C GLY A 2 -9.78 -6.95 12.42
N PRO A 3 -10.32 -8.02 11.81
CA PRO A 3 -10.80 -7.97 10.43
C PRO A 3 -11.93 -6.96 10.22
N GLU A 4 -12.70 -6.64 11.23
CA GLU A 4 -13.75 -5.62 11.16
C GLU A 4 -13.21 -4.20 11.21
N THR A 5 -11.94 -4.01 11.56
CA THR A 5 -11.32 -2.69 11.67
C THR A 5 -10.78 -2.22 10.32
N ILE A 6 -10.27 -3.14 9.53
CA ILE A 6 -9.76 -2.86 8.18
C ILE A 6 -10.34 -3.86 7.19
N TRP A 7 -10.51 -3.44 5.96
CA TRP A 7 -11.06 -4.29 4.90
C TRP A 7 -10.56 -3.81 3.53
N VAL A 8 -10.61 -4.70 2.57
CA VAL A 8 -10.31 -4.35 1.18
C VAL A 8 -11.58 -3.83 0.52
N LYS A 9 -11.48 -2.64 -0.05
CA LYS A 9 -12.52 -2.05 -0.88
C LYS A 9 -12.08 -2.14 -2.33
N GLU A 10 -12.76 -2.97 -3.09
CA GLU A 10 -12.44 -3.11 -4.51
C GLU A 10 -12.67 -1.79 -5.26
N PRO A 11 -11.88 -1.52 -6.30
CA PRO A 11 -10.89 -2.44 -6.86
C PRO A 11 -9.50 -2.34 -6.24
N ASN A 12 -9.17 -1.29 -5.47
CA ASN A 12 -7.77 -0.99 -5.21
C ASN A 12 -7.51 -0.25 -3.90
N ASP A 13 -8.42 -0.32 -2.95
CA ASP A 13 -8.26 0.41 -1.69
C ASP A 13 -8.25 -0.53 -0.49
N VAL A 14 -7.49 -0.16 0.52
CA VAL A 14 -7.63 -0.74 1.86
C VAL A 14 -8.19 0.34 2.77
N MET A 15 -9.34 0.06 3.33
CA MET A 15 -10.10 0.97 4.18
C MET A 15 -10.00 0.58 5.63
N SER A 16 -10.26 1.53 6.49
CA SER A 16 -10.40 1.31 7.92
C SER A 16 -11.64 2.05 8.43
N VAL A 17 -12.00 1.78 9.68
CA VAL A 17 -13.10 2.51 10.33
C VAL A 17 -12.83 4.01 10.44
N LYS A 18 -11.57 4.43 10.28
CA LYS A 18 -11.17 5.85 10.33
C LYS A 18 -10.91 6.45 8.95
N GLY A 19 -10.96 5.66 7.90
CA GLY A 19 -10.75 6.12 6.54
C GLY A 19 -9.85 5.22 5.72
N LYS A 20 -9.36 5.75 4.61
CA LYS A 20 -8.54 5.02 3.65
C LYS A 20 -7.08 4.98 4.09
N MET A 21 -6.52 3.78 4.22
CA MET A 21 -5.14 3.58 4.64
C MET A 21 -4.19 3.31 3.48
N VAL A 22 -4.66 2.62 2.45
CA VAL A 22 -3.81 2.20 1.32
C VAL A 22 -4.54 2.42 0.02
N GLY A 23 -3.85 2.99 -0.95
CA GLY A 23 -4.30 3.05 -2.33
C GLY A 23 -3.33 2.28 -3.21
N ILE A 24 -3.86 1.52 -4.16
CA ILE A 24 -3.08 0.72 -5.09
C ILE A 24 -3.42 1.16 -6.50
N LEU A 25 -2.39 1.45 -7.29
CA LEU A 25 -2.55 1.84 -8.68
C LEU A 25 -1.76 0.87 -9.54
N THR A 26 -2.41 0.33 -10.57
CA THR A 26 -1.80 -0.61 -11.50
C THR A 26 -1.81 -0.02 -12.88
N GLU A 27 -0.66 -0.02 -13.56
CA GLU A 27 -0.51 0.42 -14.93
C GLU A 27 0.12 -0.67 -15.78
N ALA A 28 -0.37 -0.82 -17.00
CA ALA A 28 0.22 -1.72 -17.99
C ALA A 28 0.98 -0.89 -19.02
N LYS A 29 2.21 -1.29 -19.31
CA LYS A 29 3.07 -0.64 -20.31
C LYS A 29 3.76 -1.69 -21.14
N SER A 30 4.20 -1.29 -22.34
CA SER A 30 5.06 -2.11 -23.20
C SER A 30 6.44 -1.47 -23.23
N LEU A 31 7.46 -2.26 -22.89
CA LEU A 31 8.84 -1.82 -22.92
C LEU A 31 9.58 -2.40 -24.13
N PRO A 32 10.42 -1.60 -24.80
CA PRO A 32 11.26 -2.12 -25.90
C PRO A 32 12.34 -3.05 -25.33
N VAL A 33 12.41 -4.23 -25.87
CA VAL A 33 13.46 -5.21 -25.62
C VAL A 33 13.98 -5.72 -26.94
N ASP A 34 15.10 -6.42 -26.92
CA ASP A 34 15.70 -6.98 -28.14
C ASP A 34 14.67 -7.81 -28.90
N GLY A 35 14.36 -7.38 -30.13
CA GLY A 35 13.44 -8.10 -30.99
C GLY A 35 11.96 -7.78 -30.82
N GLY A 36 11.57 -6.80 -30.02
CA GLY A 36 10.17 -6.42 -29.91
C GLY A 36 9.79 -5.63 -28.67
N LEU A 37 8.56 -5.80 -28.24
CA LEU A 37 8.01 -5.16 -27.05
C LEU A 37 7.64 -6.22 -26.01
N GLU A 38 7.91 -5.94 -24.78
CA GLU A 38 7.54 -6.82 -23.66
C GLU A 38 6.51 -6.11 -22.77
N PRO A 39 5.38 -6.77 -22.46
CA PRO A 39 4.41 -6.18 -21.56
C PRO A 39 4.92 -6.22 -20.13
N VAL A 40 4.73 -5.12 -19.41
CA VAL A 40 5.06 -5.03 -17.98
C VAL A 40 3.88 -4.42 -17.25
N ILE A 41 3.73 -4.81 -15.98
CA ILE A 41 2.74 -4.25 -15.10
C ILE A 41 3.47 -3.53 -13.97
N ILE A 42 3.11 -2.27 -13.77
CA ILE A 42 3.67 -1.45 -12.71
C ILE A 42 2.61 -1.30 -11.64
N VAL A 43 2.95 -1.67 -10.41
CA VAL A 43 2.03 -1.57 -9.27
C VAL A 43 2.59 -0.53 -8.30
N GLY A 44 1.82 0.51 -8.06
CA GLY A 44 2.11 1.50 -7.03
C GLY A 44 1.25 1.28 -5.81
N CYS A 45 1.87 1.27 -4.64
CA CYS A 45 1.19 1.13 -3.36
C CYS A 45 1.48 2.35 -2.50
N GLY A 46 0.45 3.13 -2.18
CA GLY A 46 0.57 4.24 -1.23
C GLY A 46 0.02 3.81 0.12
N ILE A 47 0.87 3.74 1.13
CA ILE A 47 0.49 3.34 2.48
C ILE A 47 0.65 4.52 3.42
N ASN A 48 -0.42 4.89 4.10
CA ASN A 48 -0.40 5.95 5.10
C ASN A 48 0.06 5.37 6.44
N VAL A 49 1.25 5.72 6.88
CA VAL A 49 1.85 5.15 8.09
C VAL A 49 1.72 6.09 9.28
N PHE A 50 2.29 7.27 9.19
CA PHE A 50 2.33 8.23 10.28
C PHE A 50 1.42 9.41 9.98
N ARG A 51 0.53 9.73 10.92
CA ARG A 51 -0.33 10.90 10.76
C ARG A 51 0.52 12.16 10.88
N PRO A 52 0.47 13.08 9.90
CA PRO A 52 1.20 14.33 10.01
C PRO A 52 0.57 15.23 11.09
N ALA A 53 1.39 16.11 11.66
CA ALA A 53 0.93 17.07 12.64
C ALA A 53 -0.01 18.13 12.05
N GLU A 54 0.11 18.39 10.74
CA GLU A 54 -0.70 19.38 10.05
C GLU A 54 -2.02 18.76 9.57
N THR A 55 -3.06 19.61 9.55
CA THR A 55 -4.36 19.19 9.01
C THR A 55 -4.23 18.95 7.52
N LEU A 56 -4.66 17.76 7.09
CA LEU A 56 -4.67 17.41 5.68
C LEU A 56 -5.91 17.96 4.99
N GLN A 57 -5.71 18.45 3.78
CA GLN A 57 -6.82 18.79 2.90
C GLN A 57 -7.27 17.54 2.18
N THR A 58 -8.56 17.29 2.20
CA THR A 58 -9.16 16.14 1.53
C THR A 58 -10.26 16.63 0.58
N ASP A 59 -10.63 15.79 -0.37
CA ASP A 59 -11.72 16.08 -1.27
C ASP A 59 -13.10 15.79 -0.65
N GLY A 60 -13.15 15.43 0.63
CA GLY A 60 -14.37 15.07 1.34
C GLY A 60 -14.87 13.67 1.05
N ARG A 61 -14.29 12.97 0.10
CA ARG A 61 -14.69 11.60 -0.27
C ARG A 61 -13.82 10.56 0.36
N ASN A 62 -12.53 10.85 0.44
CA ASN A 62 -11.51 9.92 0.92
C ASN A 62 -10.80 10.54 2.11
N THR A 63 -11.38 10.38 3.29
CA THR A 63 -10.69 10.76 4.50
C THR A 63 -9.51 9.81 4.69
N PRO A 64 -8.27 10.32 4.82
CA PRO A 64 -7.13 9.45 5.03
C PRO A 64 -7.09 8.93 6.45
N ALA A 65 -6.70 7.66 6.61
CA ALA A 65 -6.36 7.08 7.89
C ALA A 65 -4.91 6.62 7.86
N PHE A 66 -4.33 6.46 9.00
CA PHE A 66 -2.90 6.14 9.14
C PHE A 66 -2.74 4.95 10.07
N ILE A 67 -1.71 4.14 9.85
CA ILE A 67 -1.40 3.03 10.75
C ILE A 67 -1.22 3.55 12.18
N SER A 68 -0.61 4.71 12.33
CA SER A 68 -0.42 5.34 13.66
C SER A 68 -1.73 5.70 14.36
N ASP A 69 -2.87 5.70 13.67
CA ASP A 69 -4.16 5.91 14.30
C ASP A 69 -4.62 4.68 15.10
N PHE A 70 -4.05 3.52 14.84
CA PHE A 70 -4.43 2.25 15.44
C PHE A 70 -3.34 1.63 16.30
N VAL A 71 -2.09 1.92 15.99
CA VAL A 71 -0.91 1.33 16.63
C VAL A 71 -0.10 2.44 17.29
N ASP A 72 0.23 2.28 18.56
CA ASP A 72 1.11 3.18 19.28
C ASP A 72 2.56 2.79 19.02
N PHE A 73 3.28 3.61 18.29
CA PHE A 73 4.71 3.44 18.06
C PHE A 73 5.46 4.11 19.21
N SER A 74 5.62 3.39 20.32
CA SER A 74 6.22 3.94 21.56
C SER A 74 7.69 4.32 21.41
N ASP A 75 8.39 3.72 20.44
CA ASP A 75 9.76 4.10 20.08
C ASP A 75 9.81 4.30 18.57
N PRO A 76 9.52 5.53 18.10
CA PRO A 76 9.31 5.75 16.68
C PRO A 76 10.62 5.87 15.90
N ASP A 77 11.40 4.81 15.82
CA ASP A 77 12.42 4.70 14.78
C ASP A 77 11.70 4.52 13.45
N ARG A 78 11.41 5.65 12.81
CA ARG A 78 10.63 5.67 11.58
C ARG A 78 11.27 4.86 10.47
N GLU A 79 12.58 4.93 10.37
CA GLU A 79 13.32 4.19 9.33
C GLU A 79 13.18 2.67 9.53
N ALA A 80 13.31 2.19 10.76
CA ALA A 80 13.14 0.77 11.05
C ALA A 80 11.72 0.29 10.79
N ILE A 81 10.70 1.09 11.15
CA ILE A 81 9.30 0.77 10.90
C ILE A 81 9.03 0.70 9.41
N LEU A 82 9.50 1.68 8.65
CA LEU A 82 9.28 1.72 7.20
C LEU A 82 10.00 0.56 6.50
N ASN A 83 11.20 0.22 6.92
CA ASN A 83 11.93 -0.92 6.36
C ASN A 83 11.22 -2.23 6.66
N HIS A 84 10.68 -2.40 7.86
CA HIS A 84 9.92 -3.60 8.21
C HIS A 84 8.64 -3.72 7.36
N LEU A 85 7.92 -2.62 7.18
CA LEU A 85 6.71 -2.60 6.33
C LEU A 85 7.06 -2.92 4.87
N LEU A 86 8.17 -2.40 4.38
CA LEU A 86 8.63 -2.71 3.03
C LEU A 86 8.93 -4.20 2.86
N ASP A 87 9.60 -4.81 3.83
CA ASP A 87 9.89 -6.24 3.81
C ASP A 87 8.60 -7.07 3.78
N LEU A 88 7.62 -6.72 4.60
CA LEU A 88 6.32 -7.39 4.62
C LEU A 88 5.60 -7.25 3.28
N LEU A 89 5.63 -6.08 2.67
CA LEU A 89 5.01 -5.83 1.38
C LEU A 89 5.66 -6.68 0.28
N LEU A 90 6.98 -6.69 0.23
CA LEU A 90 7.73 -7.47 -0.78
C LEU A 90 7.47 -8.97 -0.61
N ASP A 91 7.44 -9.47 0.62
CA ASP A 91 7.11 -10.87 0.89
C ASP A 91 5.69 -11.20 0.42
N GLY A 92 4.73 -10.32 0.70
CA GLY A 92 3.34 -10.50 0.28
C GLY A 92 3.19 -10.54 -1.24
N ILE A 93 3.89 -9.66 -1.95
CA ILE A 93 3.88 -9.64 -3.42
C ILE A 93 4.49 -10.91 -3.97
N SER A 94 5.62 -11.37 -3.42
CA SER A 94 6.29 -12.60 -3.85
C SER A 94 5.36 -13.81 -3.71
N VAL A 95 4.69 -13.95 -2.57
CA VAL A 95 3.75 -15.03 -2.33
C VAL A 95 2.57 -14.96 -3.30
N ALA A 96 2.03 -13.77 -3.54
CA ALA A 96 0.90 -13.58 -4.45
C ALA A 96 1.25 -13.91 -5.89
N CYS A 97 2.51 -13.72 -6.29
CA CYS A 97 2.97 -13.99 -7.65
C CYS A 97 3.31 -15.46 -7.91
N GLU A 98 3.56 -16.25 -6.87
CA GLU A 98 3.92 -17.68 -7.02
C GLU A 98 2.95 -18.48 -7.88
N PRO A 99 1.62 -18.40 -7.66
CA PRO A 99 0.67 -19.16 -8.47
C PRO A 99 0.65 -18.76 -9.93
N LEU A 100 1.17 -17.57 -10.27
CA LEU A 100 1.20 -17.05 -11.63
C LEU A 100 2.51 -17.37 -12.35
N GLY A 101 3.49 -17.98 -11.66
CA GLY A 101 4.80 -18.26 -12.22
C GLY A 101 5.66 -17.02 -12.40
N ILE A 102 5.34 -15.93 -11.72
CA ILE A 102 6.07 -14.66 -11.77
C ILE A 102 6.97 -14.58 -10.54
N GLN A 103 8.23 -14.26 -10.76
CA GLN A 103 9.19 -14.09 -9.64
C GLN A 103 10.01 -12.83 -9.79
#